data_eea4c900eb5fc5c2b7b9f8104e5459a4
#
_entry.id   eea4c900eb5fc5c2b7b9f8104e5459a4
#
_cell.length_a   1.000
_cell.length_b   1.000
_cell.length_c   1.000
_cell.angle_alpha   90.00
_cell.angle_beta   90.00
_cell.angle_gamma   90.00
#
_symmetry.space_group_name_H-M   'P 1'
#
loop_
_entity.id
_entity.type
_entity.pdbx_description
1 polymer ?
#
loop_
_entity_poly.entity_id
_entity_poly.type
_entity_poly.pdbx_seq_one_letter_code
_entity_poly.pdbx_strand_id
1 'polypeptide(L)'
;MNREEWLQQAVKKVETLFDGRQLPEVYVSVGFPGGRGKKSTTVGQCWSSATSGDGKQHIFIHPVLDTDLDVLAVLVHELCHAIDDCESGHRGAFIELAKDVGLQKPWTATTASDELAMQLERIAEDLGPYPH
;
A
#
# COMPACT_ATOMS: atom_id res chain seq x y z
N MET A 1 -13.70 -11.00 10.11
CA MET A 1 -12.94 -11.19 8.86
C MET A 1 -11.47 -11.37 9.17
N ASN A 2 -10.71 -11.99 8.26
CA ASN A 2 -9.26 -12.11 8.42
C ASN A 2 -8.55 -10.88 7.85
N ARG A 3 -7.22 -10.84 8.01
CA ARG A 3 -6.41 -9.70 7.55
C ARG A 3 -6.50 -9.49 6.05
N GLU A 4 -6.48 -10.55 5.26
CA GLU A 4 -6.55 -10.49 3.80
C GLU A 4 -7.89 -9.92 3.33
N GLU A 5 -8.99 -10.33 3.95
CA GLU A 5 -10.32 -9.80 3.64
C GLU A 5 -10.42 -8.31 3.97
N TRP A 6 -9.87 -7.92 5.11
CA TRP A 6 -9.82 -6.51 5.54
C TRP A 6 -9.01 -5.68 4.53
N LEU A 7 -7.86 -6.22 4.10
CA LEU A 7 -6.98 -5.55 3.13
C LEU A 7 -7.65 -5.41 1.76
N GLN A 8 -8.36 -6.43 1.30
CA GLN A 8 -9.09 -6.34 0.02
C GLN A 8 -10.19 -5.28 0.07
N GLN A 9 -10.89 -5.17 1.19
CA GLN A 9 -11.86 -4.10 1.37
C GLN A 9 -11.19 -2.73 1.47
N ALA A 10 -10.03 -2.67 2.11
CA ALA A 10 -9.25 -1.44 2.21
C ALA A 10 -8.84 -0.91 0.84
N VAL A 11 -8.40 -1.78 -0.08
CA VAL A 11 -8.05 -1.37 -1.44
C VAL A 11 -9.21 -0.62 -2.10
N LYS A 12 -10.42 -1.14 -1.99
CA LYS A 12 -11.60 -0.50 -2.58
C LYS A 12 -11.88 0.87 -1.99
N LYS A 13 -11.66 1.02 -0.68
CA LYS A 13 -11.92 2.30 0.00
C LYS A 13 -10.84 3.33 -0.29
N VAL A 14 -9.57 2.94 -0.31
CA VAL A 14 -8.48 3.88 -0.60
C VAL A 14 -8.43 4.27 -2.08
N GLU A 15 -9.06 3.50 -2.98
CA GLU A 15 -9.16 3.87 -4.39
C GLU A 15 -9.70 5.28 -4.58
N THR A 16 -10.63 5.70 -3.73
CA THR A 16 -11.20 7.04 -3.80
C THR A 16 -10.18 8.16 -3.57
N LEU A 17 -9.04 7.86 -2.97
CA LEU A 17 -7.98 8.82 -2.72
C LEU A 17 -7.13 9.11 -3.97
N PHE A 18 -7.25 8.31 -5.00
CA PHE A 18 -6.44 8.39 -6.21
C PHE A 18 -7.07 9.22 -7.33
N ASP A 19 -7.93 10.16 -6.96
CA ASP A 19 -8.43 11.23 -7.85
C ASP A 19 -9.04 10.71 -9.16
N GLY A 20 -9.96 9.76 -9.04
CA GLY A 20 -10.65 9.18 -10.18
C GLY A 20 -9.87 8.16 -10.99
N ARG A 21 -8.63 7.86 -10.59
CA ARG A 21 -7.85 6.78 -11.22
C ARG A 21 -8.44 5.44 -10.82
N GLN A 22 -8.54 4.54 -11.77
CA GLN A 22 -8.89 3.16 -11.50
C GLN A 22 -7.63 2.41 -11.11
N LEU A 23 -7.66 1.74 -9.94
CA LEU A 23 -6.53 0.92 -9.52
C LEU A 23 -6.48 -0.38 -10.33
N PRO A 24 -5.27 -0.89 -10.63
CA PRO A 24 -5.16 -2.21 -11.24
C PRO A 24 -5.64 -3.29 -10.28
N GLU A 25 -5.94 -4.47 -10.82
CA GLU A 25 -6.26 -5.62 -9.97
C GLU A 25 -5.02 -6.04 -9.19
N VAL A 26 -5.11 -6.02 -7.86
CA VAL A 26 -4.01 -6.43 -6.99
C VAL A 26 -4.51 -7.46 -5.99
N TYR A 27 -3.62 -8.38 -5.63
CA TYR A 27 -3.83 -9.26 -4.49
C TYR A 27 -3.00 -8.78 -3.33
N VAL A 28 -3.64 -8.54 -2.19
CA VAL A 28 -2.95 -8.08 -0.99
C VAL A 28 -2.99 -9.18 0.06
N SER A 29 -1.84 -9.55 0.56
CA SER A 29 -1.73 -10.56 1.60
C SER A 29 -0.72 -10.13 2.66
N VAL A 30 -0.78 -10.82 3.81
CA VAL A 30 0.16 -10.62 4.89
C VAL A 30 1.27 -11.65 4.76
N GLY A 31 2.50 -11.18 4.72
CA GLY A 31 3.65 -12.05 4.58
C GLY A 31 4.93 -11.26 4.76
N PHE A 32 6.04 -11.95 4.87
CA PHE A 32 7.34 -11.30 5.00
C PHE A 32 7.76 -10.75 3.64
N PRO A 33 7.87 -9.42 3.49
CA PRO A 33 8.36 -8.86 2.23
C PRO A 33 9.78 -9.36 1.96
N GLY A 34 10.07 -9.61 0.70
CA GLY A 34 11.40 -9.96 0.29
C GLY A 34 12.34 -8.82 0.62
N GLY A 35 13.52 -9.15 1.05
CA GLY A 35 14.56 -8.18 1.35
C GLY A 35 15.87 -8.92 1.48
N ARG A 36 16.97 -8.20 1.25
CA ARG A 36 18.29 -8.79 1.38
C ARG A 36 18.86 -8.52 2.78
N GLY A 37 19.26 -9.57 3.46
CA GLY A 37 19.99 -9.50 4.71
C GLY A 37 19.11 -9.35 5.95
N LYS A 38 19.75 -9.55 7.09
CA LYS A 38 19.15 -9.61 8.42
C LYS A 38 18.58 -8.29 8.92
N LYS A 39 18.85 -7.18 8.22
CA LYS A 39 18.49 -5.82 8.64
C LYS A 39 17.43 -5.18 7.76
N SER A 40 16.68 -5.98 6.99
CA SER A 40 15.61 -5.40 6.16
C SER A 40 14.54 -4.80 7.06
N THR A 41 14.25 -3.51 6.87
CA THR A 41 13.18 -2.81 7.56
C THR A 41 11.94 -2.65 6.66
N THR A 42 11.91 -3.38 5.56
CA THR A 42 10.80 -3.33 4.61
C THR A 42 9.51 -3.80 5.27
N VAL A 43 8.48 -2.96 5.26
CA VAL A 43 7.18 -3.27 5.87
C VAL A 43 6.08 -3.52 4.84
N GLY A 44 6.36 -3.24 3.58
CA GLY A 44 5.45 -3.54 2.47
C GLY A 44 6.24 -3.76 1.19
N GLN A 45 5.62 -4.46 0.24
CA GLN A 45 6.26 -4.72 -1.05
C GLN A 45 5.19 -4.89 -2.12
N CYS A 46 5.44 -4.35 -3.31
CA CYS A 46 4.62 -4.60 -4.49
C CYS A 46 5.42 -5.36 -5.53
N TRP A 47 4.85 -6.45 -6.02
CA TRP A 47 5.44 -7.26 -7.10
C TRP A 47 4.71 -6.96 -8.39
N SER A 48 5.46 -6.66 -9.45
CA SER A 48 4.89 -6.34 -10.75
C SER A 48 4.18 -7.54 -11.37
N SER A 49 3.30 -7.26 -12.34
CA SER A 49 2.58 -8.30 -13.07
C SER A 49 3.55 -9.22 -13.82
N ALA A 50 4.66 -8.68 -14.31
CA ALA A 50 5.67 -9.44 -15.06
C ALA A 50 6.42 -10.46 -14.22
N THR A 51 6.54 -10.20 -12.90
CA THR A 51 7.27 -11.09 -11.98
C THR A 51 6.38 -12.11 -11.29
N SER A 52 5.07 -12.05 -11.52
CA SER A 52 4.09 -12.93 -10.87
C SER A 52 3.65 -14.03 -11.83
N GLY A 53 3.55 -15.24 -11.31
CA GLY A 53 3.16 -16.40 -12.13
C GLY A 53 1.75 -16.32 -12.73
N ASP A 54 0.87 -15.56 -12.08
CA ASP A 54 -0.51 -15.35 -12.53
C ASP A 54 -0.69 -14.10 -13.40
N GLY A 55 0.38 -13.36 -13.67
CA GLY A 55 0.33 -12.12 -14.45
C GLY A 55 -0.34 -10.96 -13.74
N LYS A 56 -0.58 -11.05 -12.44
CA LYS A 56 -1.22 -10.02 -11.63
C LYS A 56 -0.25 -9.44 -10.63
N GLN A 57 -0.55 -8.25 -10.11
CA GLN A 57 0.28 -7.62 -9.11
C GLN A 57 -0.05 -8.15 -7.71
N HIS A 58 0.97 -8.31 -6.89
CA HIS A 58 0.83 -8.77 -5.51
C HIS A 58 1.48 -7.77 -4.56
N ILE A 59 0.74 -7.42 -3.52
CA ILE A 59 1.23 -6.56 -2.44
C ILE A 59 1.33 -7.40 -1.18
N PHE A 60 2.46 -7.30 -0.49
CA PHE A 60 2.67 -7.94 0.81
C PHE A 60 2.78 -6.88 1.89
N ILE A 61 2.02 -7.09 2.96
CA ILE A 61 2.06 -6.25 4.17
C ILE A 61 2.74 -7.06 5.27
N HIS A 62 3.75 -6.48 5.89
CA HIS A 62 4.53 -7.19 6.92
C HIS A 62 3.65 -7.53 8.13
N PRO A 63 3.75 -8.77 8.66
CA PRO A 63 2.91 -9.17 9.81
C PRO A 63 3.16 -8.38 11.09
N VAL A 64 4.28 -7.67 11.22
CA VAL A 64 4.57 -6.84 12.39
C VAL A 64 3.62 -5.64 12.51
N LEU A 65 3.07 -5.17 11.40
CA LEU A 65 2.14 -4.03 11.42
C LEU A 65 0.83 -4.46 12.07
N ASP A 66 0.40 -3.74 13.09
CA ASP A 66 -0.76 -4.09 13.89
C ASP A 66 -1.79 -2.97 14.03
N THR A 67 -1.48 -1.76 13.61
CA THR A 67 -2.43 -0.65 13.66
C THR A 67 -3.04 -0.42 12.28
N ASP A 68 -4.33 -0.08 12.26
CA ASP A 68 -5.05 0.20 11.03
C ASP A 68 -4.41 1.35 10.23
N LEU A 69 -3.99 2.41 10.89
CA LEU A 69 -3.40 3.56 10.20
C LEU A 69 -2.04 3.24 9.57
N ASP A 70 -1.19 2.50 10.27
CA ASP A 70 0.10 2.09 9.72
C ASP A 70 -0.08 1.17 8.53
N VAL A 71 -1.00 0.22 8.64
CA VAL A 71 -1.31 -0.71 7.55
C VAL A 71 -1.84 0.05 6.33
N LEU A 72 -2.76 0.99 6.54
CA LEU A 72 -3.34 1.76 5.44
C LEU A 72 -2.29 2.66 4.77
N ALA A 73 -1.42 3.29 5.53
CA ALA A 73 -0.37 4.14 4.96
C ALA A 73 0.60 3.32 4.10
N VAL A 74 0.99 2.13 4.56
CA VAL A 74 1.84 1.22 3.79
C VAL A 74 1.10 0.73 2.54
N LEU A 75 -0.17 0.39 2.67
CA LEU A 75 -0.98 -0.04 1.53
C LEU A 75 -1.05 1.05 0.45
N VAL A 76 -1.28 2.30 0.82
CA VAL A 76 -1.30 3.42 -0.13
C VAL A 76 0.05 3.57 -0.83
N HIS A 77 1.16 3.45 -0.11
CA HIS A 77 2.50 3.48 -0.69
C HIS A 77 2.67 2.40 -1.76
N GLU A 78 2.29 1.16 -1.44
CA GLU A 78 2.43 0.05 -2.39
C GLU A 78 1.46 0.19 -3.58
N LEU A 79 0.27 0.73 -3.38
CA LEU A 79 -0.65 1.00 -4.48
C LEU A 79 -0.11 2.05 -5.44
N CYS A 80 0.66 3.03 -4.96
CA CYS A 80 1.36 3.97 -5.85
C CYS A 80 2.34 3.24 -6.78
N HIS A 81 3.02 2.21 -6.28
CA HIS A 81 3.85 1.37 -7.15
C HIS A 81 2.99 0.58 -8.14
N ALA A 82 1.85 0.06 -7.69
CA ALA A 82 1.00 -0.80 -8.52
C ALA A 82 0.44 -0.06 -9.74
N ILE A 83 0.15 1.23 -9.61
CA ILE A 83 -0.46 2.02 -10.69
C ILE A 83 0.41 2.05 -11.95
N ASP A 84 1.74 2.07 -11.82
CA ASP A 84 2.64 2.01 -12.97
C ASP A 84 3.33 0.66 -13.12
N ASP A 85 2.78 -0.37 -12.51
CA ASP A 85 3.27 -1.74 -12.53
C ASP A 85 4.71 -1.85 -12.05
N CYS A 86 5.05 -1.07 -11.03
CA CYS A 86 6.36 -1.05 -10.37
C CYS A 86 7.52 -0.60 -11.28
N GLU A 87 7.25 0.09 -12.36
CA GLU A 87 8.28 0.47 -13.35
C GLU A 87 9.16 1.62 -12.88
N SER A 88 8.65 2.52 -12.05
CA SER A 88 9.36 3.75 -11.68
C SER A 88 10.22 3.62 -10.41
N GLY A 89 10.11 2.53 -9.65
CA GLY A 89 10.72 2.46 -8.34
C GLY A 89 10.22 3.60 -7.45
N HIS A 90 11.12 4.28 -6.75
CA HIS A 90 10.77 5.43 -5.91
C HIS A 90 11.08 6.76 -6.61
N ARG A 91 10.91 6.82 -7.92
CA ARG A 91 11.21 7.99 -8.77
C ARG A 91 10.06 8.23 -9.75
N GLY A 92 10.13 9.34 -10.48
CA GLY A 92 9.23 9.62 -11.59
C GLY A 92 7.76 9.53 -11.21
N ALA A 93 7.03 8.66 -11.89
CA ALA A 93 5.58 8.49 -11.70
C ALA A 93 5.21 8.14 -10.26
N PHE A 94 6.03 7.34 -9.57
CA PHE A 94 5.77 7.03 -8.16
C PHE A 94 5.73 8.30 -7.31
N ILE A 95 6.71 9.19 -7.49
CA ILE A 95 6.77 10.44 -6.71
C ILE A 95 5.53 11.30 -6.97
N GLU A 96 5.13 11.43 -8.23
CA GLU A 96 3.94 12.22 -8.57
C GLU A 96 2.69 11.64 -7.93
N LEU A 97 2.50 10.34 -8.01
CA LEU A 97 1.36 9.66 -7.39
C LEU A 97 1.38 9.79 -5.86
N ALA A 98 2.55 9.62 -5.26
CA ALA A 98 2.71 9.72 -3.81
C ALA A 98 2.35 11.13 -3.32
N LYS A 99 2.83 12.16 -4.01
CA LYS A 99 2.48 13.55 -3.69
C LYS A 99 0.98 13.80 -3.83
N ASP A 100 0.40 13.37 -4.94
CA ASP A 100 -1.01 13.59 -5.23
C ASP A 100 -1.91 12.98 -4.17
N VAL A 101 -1.58 11.80 -3.67
CA VAL A 101 -2.40 11.13 -2.67
C VAL A 101 -2.14 11.64 -1.25
N GLY A 102 -1.04 12.35 -1.02
CA GLY A 102 -0.72 12.94 0.28
C GLY A 102 0.37 12.24 1.07
N LEU A 103 1.19 11.44 0.42
CA LEU A 103 2.39 10.86 1.04
C LEU A 103 3.54 11.87 1.04
N GLN A 104 4.38 11.79 2.03
CA GLN A 104 5.54 12.67 2.24
C GLN A 104 6.83 11.88 2.15
N LYS A 105 7.87 12.54 1.65
CA LYS A 105 9.21 11.94 1.58
C LYS A 105 9.79 11.67 2.99
N PRO A 106 10.78 10.77 3.13
CA PRO A 106 11.55 10.18 2.02
C PRO A 106 10.72 9.17 1.21
N TRP A 107 10.92 9.14 -0.11
CA TRP A 107 10.07 8.34 -0.99
C TRP A 107 10.23 6.85 -0.81
N THR A 108 11.35 6.41 -0.26
CA THR A 108 11.58 4.99 0.08
C THR A 108 10.91 4.56 1.36
N ALA A 109 10.50 5.52 2.22
CA ALA A 109 9.88 5.26 3.51
C ALA A 109 8.89 6.39 3.82
N THR A 110 7.84 6.49 3.00
CA THR A 110 6.89 7.59 3.08
C THR A 110 6.06 7.58 4.35
N THR A 111 5.59 8.76 4.72
CA THR A 111 4.61 8.94 5.80
C THR A 111 3.40 9.70 5.26
N ALA A 112 2.26 9.54 5.92
CA ALA A 112 1.07 10.27 5.53
C ALA A 112 1.15 11.73 5.98
N SER A 113 0.72 12.66 5.12
CA SER A 113 0.47 14.03 5.53
C SER A 113 -0.69 14.07 6.53
N ASP A 114 -0.86 15.18 7.25
CA ASP A 114 -1.98 15.32 8.17
C ASP A 114 -3.33 15.13 7.47
N GLU A 115 -3.46 15.67 6.27
CA GLU A 115 -4.69 15.52 5.48
C GLU A 115 -4.94 14.06 5.10
N LEU A 116 -3.92 13.36 4.60
CA LEU A 116 -4.06 11.94 4.27
C LEU A 116 -4.37 11.12 5.53
N ALA A 117 -3.68 11.40 6.64
CA ALA A 117 -3.93 10.70 7.90
C ALA A 117 -5.39 10.83 8.33
N MET A 118 -6.00 12.01 8.19
CA MET A 118 -7.41 12.21 8.50
C MET A 118 -8.31 11.38 7.58
N GLN A 119 -8.00 11.32 6.30
CA GLN A 119 -8.74 10.50 5.35
C GLN A 119 -8.62 9.02 5.68
N LEU A 120 -7.42 8.57 6.06
CA LEU A 120 -7.20 7.18 6.44
C LEU A 120 -7.93 6.83 7.75
N GLU A 121 -8.02 7.75 8.69
CA GLU A 121 -8.80 7.55 9.92
C GLU A 121 -10.28 7.29 9.60
N ARG A 122 -10.86 8.05 8.67
CA ARG A 122 -12.25 7.84 8.25
C ARG A 122 -12.44 6.47 7.59
N ILE A 123 -11.49 6.07 6.76
CA ILE A 123 -11.52 4.75 6.12
C ILE A 123 -11.41 3.65 7.19
N ALA A 124 -10.53 3.83 8.16
CA ALA A 124 -10.36 2.86 9.24
C ALA A 124 -11.64 2.72 10.08
N GLU A 125 -12.33 3.82 10.35
CA GLU A 125 -13.60 3.77 11.06
C GLU A 125 -14.65 2.94 10.31
N ASP A 126 -14.71 3.11 8.98
CA ASP A 126 -15.62 2.34 8.13
C ASP A 126 -15.28 0.86 8.09
N LEU A 127 -13.99 0.54 8.04
CA LEU A 127 -13.53 -0.85 7.95
C LEU A 127 -13.65 -1.60 9.28
N GLY A 128 -13.57 -0.87 10.39
CA GLY A 128 -13.38 -1.47 11.71
C GLY A 128 -11.90 -1.80 11.95
N PRO A 129 -11.58 -2.31 13.15
CA PRO A 129 -10.19 -2.56 13.52
C PRO A 129 -9.49 -3.56 12.59
N TYR A 130 -8.21 -3.33 12.33
CA TYR A 130 -7.39 -4.29 11.59
C TYR A 130 -7.27 -5.58 12.41
N PRO A 131 -7.64 -6.75 11.85
CA PRO A 131 -7.67 -8.01 12.60
C PRO A 131 -6.28 -8.65 12.72
N HIS A 132 -5.45 -7.99 13.47
CA HIS A 132 -4.07 -8.41 13.68
C HIS A 132 -3.94 -9.74 14.44
#